data_c28846cb8f2a61518e7d4a855d2a8f15
#
_entry.id   c28846cb8f2a61518e7d4a855d2a8f15
#
_cell.length_a   1.000
_cell.length_b   1.000
_cell.length_c   1.000
_cell.angle_alpha   90.00
_cell.angle_beta   90.00
_cell.angle_gamma   90.00
#
_symmetry.space_group_name_H-M   'P 1'
#
loop_
_entity.id
_entity.type
_entity.pdbx_description
1 polymer ?
#
loop_
_entity_poly.entity_id
_entity_poly.type
_entity_poly.pdbx_seq_one_letter_code
_entity_poly.pdbx_strand_id
1 'polypeptide(L)'
;MSRGAAAPTLGRLARRFMTRPRRTAIDKALARGAEADLRLYGLAGSAAAVALNELLPEGSGPMIVVADSHDDAGYLHHDLSRLAGEEAVAIMPSGYRRDIRFGLPDAPQQILRVDALSRLAGDTRLRFVVTYPEALAEGVAERDTLAAS
;
A
#
# COMPACT_ATOMS: atom_id res chain seq x y z
N MET A 1 1.36 23.16 13.79
CA MET A 1 1.97 22.53 12.60
C MET A 1 0.84 21.96 11.75
N SER A 2 0.68 22.51 10.57
CA SER A 2 -0.51 22.40 9.73
C SER A 2 -0.68 20.96 9.26
N ARG A 3 -1.76 20.32 9.67
CA ARG A 3 -2.39 19.24 8.91
C ARG A 3 -2.69 19.81 7.53
N GLY A 4 -1.94 19.38 6.52
CA GLY A 4 -2.30 19.65 5.14
C GLY A 4 -3.72 19.13 4.95
N ALA A 5 -4.68 20.05 4.91
CA ALA A 5 -6.06 19.72 4.62
C ALA A 5 -6.08 19.12 3.21
N ALA A 6 -6.04 17.80 3.13
CA ALA A 6 -6.47 17.11 1.91
C ALA A 6 -7.79 17.73 1.53
N ALA A 7 -7.85 18.25 0.32
CA ALA A 7 -8.94 19.09 -0.11
C ALA A 7 -10.28 18.45 0.30
N PRO A 8 -11.19 19.20 0.95
CA PRO A 8 -12.46 18.65 1.47
C PRO A 8 -13.28 17.90 0.41
N THR A 9 -12.89 18.03 -0.84
CA THR A 9 -13.45 17.38 -2.02
C THR A 9 -13.13 15.86 -2.09
N LEU A 10 -11.90 15.43 -1.78
CA LEU A 10 -11.52 14.01 -1.88
C LEU A 10 -12.20 13.15 -0.81
N GLY A 11 -12.25 13.62 0.43
CA GLY A 11 -12.96 12.92 1.50
C GLY A 11 -14.49 12.86 1.29
N ARG A 12 -15.07 13.83 0.57
CA ARG A 12 -16.49 13.79 0.17
C ARG A 12 -16.74 12.79 -0.95
N LEU A 13 -15.82 12.70 -1.91
CA LEU A 13 -15.89 11.73 -3.01
C LEU A 13 -15.71 10.29 -2.48
N ALA A 14 -14.74 10.06 -1.60
CA ALA A 14 -14.52 8.77 -0.97
C ALA A 14 -15.77 8.29 -0.21
N ARG A 15 -16.41 9.16 0.57
CA ARG A 15 -17.68 8.83 1.25
C ARG A 15 -18.84 8.56 0.30
N ARG A 16 -18.89 9.19 -0.87
CA ARG A 16 -19.89 8.90 -1.90
C ARG A 16 -19.61 7.58 -2.62
N PHE A 17 -18.36 7.25 -2.81
CA PHE A 17 -17.94 5.97 -3.39
C PHE A 17 -18.30 4.80 -2.48
N MET A 18 -18.04 4.93 -1.18
CA MET A 18 -18.32 3.90 -0.17
C MET A 18 -19.71 4.13 0.46
N THR A 19 -20.76 3.74 -0.25
CA THR A 19 -22.13 3.81 0.30
C THR A 19 -22.32 2.81 1.46
N ARG A 20 -23.28 3.09 2.36
CA ARG A 20 -23.58 2.22 3.51
C ARG A 20 -23.78 0.74 3.14
N PRO A 21 -24.57 0.37 2.11
CA PRO A 21 -24.73 -1.02 1.71
C PRO A 21 -23.43 -1.68 1.27
N ARG A 22 -22.59 -0.97 0.51
CA ARG A 22 -21.26 -1.46 0.09
C ARG A 22 -20.36 -1.69 1.30
N ARG A 23 -20.30 -0.74 2.22
CA ARG A 23 -19.53 -0.86 3.45
C ARG A 23 -19.96 -2.08 4.27
N THR A 24 -21.24 -2.25 4.51
CA THR A 24 -21.77 -3.39 5.27
C THR A 24 -21.44 -4.73 4.60
N ALA A 25 -21.54 -4.82 3.27
CA ALA A 25 -21.19 -6.04 2.53
C ALA A 25 -19.68 -6.38 2.66
N ILE A 26 -18.83 -5.37 2.62
CA ILE A 26 -17.38 -5.50 2.76
C ILE A 26 -17.03 -5.91 4.20
N ASP A 27 -17.55 -5.22 5.20
CA ASP A 27 -17.30 -5.51 6.60
C ASP A 27 -17.72 -6.94 6.96
N LYS A 28 -18.86 -7.41 6.42
CA LYS A 28 -19.32 -8.80 6.56
C LYS A 28 -18.38 -9.81 5.90
N ALA A 29 -17.81 -9.47 4.74
CA ALA A 29 -16.84 -10.33 4.07
C ALA A 29 -15.52 -10.39 4.85
N LEU A 30 -15.00 -9.25 5.30
CA LEU A 30 -13.76 -9.15 6.06
C LEU A 30 -13.86 -9.77 7.47
N ALA A 31 -15.06 -9.83 8.06
CA ALA A 31 -15.29 -10.51 9.34
C ALA A 31 -14.98 -12.02 9.32
N ARG A 32 -14.80 -12.62 8.13
CA ARG A 32 -14.31 -14.00 7.97
C ARG A 32 -12.82 -14.16 8.28
N GLY A 33 -12.10 -13.06 8.49
CA GLY A 33 -10.67 -13.10 8.80
C GLY A 33 -9.83 -13.67 7.67
N ALA A 34 -8.94 -14.59 7.97
CA ALA A 34 -8.00 -15.17 7.00
C ALA A 34 -8.68 -15.96 5.85
N GLU A 35 -9.95 -16.33 5.98
CA GLU A 35 -10.74 -16.99 4.94
C GLU A 35 -11.52 -16.02 4.04
N ALA A 36 -11.33 -14.71 4.25
CA ALA A 36 -12.02 -13.71 3.45
C ALA A 36 -11.44 -13.66 2.03
N ASP A 37 -12.29 -13.90 1.02
CA ASP A 37 -12.03 -13.59 -0.39
C ASP A 37 -13.04 -12.52 -0.82
N LEU A 38 -12.55 -11.31 -1.05
CA LEU A 38 -13.36 -10.18 -1.46
C LEU A 38 -12.88 -9.66 -2.82
N ARG A 39 -13.78 -9.69 -3.82
CA ARG A 39 -13.50 -9.21 -5.17
C ARG A 39 -14.29 -7.95 -5.46
N LEU A 40 -13.58 -6.89 -5.80
CA LEU A 40 -14.15 -5.60 -6.19
C LEU A 40 -13.99 -5.41 -7.69
N TYR A 41 -15.09 -5.14 -8.39
CA TYR A 41 -15.11 -4.94 -9.82
C TYR A 41 -15.47 -3.50 -10.17
N GLY A 42 -15.07 -3.06 -11.38
CA GLY A 42 -15.41 -1.74 -11.90
C GLY A 42 -14.58 -0.61 -11.29
N LEU A 43 -13.44 -0.91 -10.67
CA LEU A 43 -12.49 0.09 -10.19
C LEU A 43 -11.64 0.57 -11.37
N ALA A 44 -11.72 1.86 -11.68
CA ALA A 44 -10.94 2.48 -12.74
C ALA A 44 -10.13 3.66 -12.19
N GLY A 45 -8.90 3.85 -12.69
CA GLY A 45 -8.00 4.90 -12.24
C GLY A 45 -7.78 4.87 -10.72
N SER A 46 -7.85 6.02 -10.08
CA SER A 46 -7.63 6.18 -8.62
C SER A 46 -8.74 5.55 -7.74
N ALA A 47 -9.79 4.95 -8.33
CA ALA A 47 -10.86 4.33 -7.55
C ALA A 47 -10.37 3.15 -6.69
N ALA A 48 -9.31 2.45 -7.13
CA ALA A 48 -8.67 1.41 -6.34
C ALA A 48 -8.06 1.97 -5.04
N ALA A 49 -7.31 3.07 -5.13
CA ALA A 49 -6.72 3.73 -3.96
C ALA A 49 -7.80 4.24 -2.99
N VAL A 50 -8.89 4.83 -3.52
CA VAL A 50 -10.03 5.26 -2.70
C VAL A 50 -10.67 4.09 -1.98
N ALA A 51 -10.92 2.98 -2.69
CA ALA A 51 -11.50 1.78 -2.10
C ALA A 51 -10.61 1.23 -0.98
N LEU A 52 -9.30 1.06 -1.22
CA LEU A 52 -8.34 0.56 -0.25
C LEU A 52 -8.27 1.45 1.00
N ASN A 53 -8.21 2.77 0.80
CA ASN A 53 -8.16 3.72 1.93
C ASN A 53 -9.41 3.64 2.81
N GLU A 54 -10.58 3.41 2.23
CA GLU A 54 -11.85 3.27 2.97
C GLU A 54 -12.04 1.86 3.58
N LEU A 55 -11.38 0.83 3.02
CA LEU A 55 -11.48 -0.54 3.51
C LEU A 55 -10.70 -0.79 4.79
N LEU A 56 -9.55 -0.16 4.95
CA LEU A 56 -8.66 -0.40 6.06
C LEU A 56 -9.01 0.53 7.25
N PRO A 57 -9.59 0.01 8.33
CA PRO A 57 -9.82 0.80 9.54
C PRO A 57 -8.49 1.32 10.11
N GLU A 58 -8.53 2.50 10.73
CA GLU A 58 -7.37 3.02 11.45
C GLU A 58 -6.95 2.05 12.56
N GLY A 59 -5.66 1.76 12.67
CA GLY A 59 -5.11 0.88 13.69
C GLY A 59 -5.20 -0.62 13.41
N SER A 60 -5.68 -1.07 12.25
CA SER A 60 -5.77 -2.51 11.91
C SER A 60 -4.45 -3.14 11.44
N GLY A 61 -3.34 -2.41 11.49
CA GLY A 61 -2.04 -2.84 10.96
C GLY A 61 -1.92 -2.63 9.44
N PRO A 62 -0.72 -2.79 8.88
CA PRO A 62 -0.47 -2.51 7.48
C PRO A 62 -1.10 -3.54 6.55
N MET A 63 -1.62 -3.04 5.42
CA MET A 63 -2.08 -3.85 4.28
C MET A 63 -0.98 -3.90 3.22
N ILE A 64 -0.65 -5.09 2.76
CA ILE A 64 0.24 -5.28 1.61
C ILE A 64 -0.62 -5.22 0.35
N VAL A 65 -0.31 -4.28 -0.52
CA VAL A 65 -1.03 -4.05 -1.78
C VAL A 65 -0.11 -4.43 -2.93
N VAL A 66 -0.49 -5.45 -3.68
CA VAL A 66 0.29 -5.95 -4.82
C VAL A 66 -0.34 -5.42 -6.10
N ALA A 67 0.35 -4.51 -6.77
CA ALA A 67 -0.02 -4.01 -8.09
C ALA A 67 0.47 -4.96 -9.20
N ASP A 68 -0.06 -4.82 -10.40
CA ASP A 68 0.29 -5.70 -11.52
C ASP A 68 1.72 -5.47 -12.04
N SER A 69 2.22 -4.25 -11.91
CA SER A 69 3.54 -3.84 -12.39
C SER A 69 4.19 -2.79 -11.48
N HIS A 70 5.47 -2.51 -11.72
CA HIS A 70 6.20 -1.41 -11.08
C HIS A 70 5.52 -0.06 -11.32
N ASP A 71 5.07 0.21 -12.55
CA ASP A 71 4.46 1.49 -12.90
C ASP A 71 3.10 1.64 -12.21
N ASP A 72 2.30 0.59 -12.19
CA ASP A 72 1.02 0.56 -11.46
C ASP A 72 1.24 0.72 -9.96
N ALA A 73 2.29 0.09 -9.40
CA ALA A 73 2.66 0.28 -8.01
C ALA A 73 3.03 1.74 -7.71
N GLY A 74 3.77 2.40 -8.61
CA GLY A 74 4.11 3.82 -8.49
C GLY A 74 2.87 4.71 -8.49
N TYR A 75 1.93 4.51 -9.42
CA TYR A 75 0.67 5.25 -9.45
C TYR A 75 -0.17 5.02 -8.19
N LEU A 76 -0.31 3.77 -7.78
CA LEU A 76 -1.10 3.43 -6.60
C LEU A 76 -0.49 3.97 -5.31
N HIS A 77 0.84 3.91 -5.17
CA HIS A 77 1.57 4.53 -4.07
C HIS A 77 1.32 6.04 -4.01
N HIS A 78 1.42 6.73 -5.16
CA HIS A 78 1.15 8.17 -5.23
C HIS A 78 -0.28 8.49 -4.77
N ASP A 79 -1.27 7.80 -5.30
CA ASP A 79 -2.68 8.04 -4.98
C ASP A 79 -2.98 7.75 -3.50
N LEU A 80 -2.47 6.65 -2.95
CA LEU A 80 -2.63 6.31 -1.53
C LEU A 80 -1.93 7.34 -0.62
N SER A 81 -0.74 7.81 -0.99
CA SER A 81 -0.01 8.84 -0.23
C SER A 81 -0.79 10.16 -0.19
N ARG A 82 -1.47 10.49 -1.28
CA ARG A 82 -2.35 11.69 -1.34
C ARG A 82 -3.60 11.54 -0.48
N LEU A 83 -4.13 10.33 -0.30
CA LEU A 83 -5.33 10.05 0.48
C LEU A 83 -5.04 9.83 1.97
N ALA A 84 -4.05 9.02 2.28
CA ALA A 84 -3.73 8.59 3.64
C ALA A 84 -2.61 9.39 4.31
N GLY A 85 -1.81 10.12 3.54
CA GLY A 85 -0.59 10.80 3.98
C GLY A 85 0.67 9.98 3.65
N GLU A 86 1.78 10.65 3.37
CA GLU A 86 3.04 10.02 2.98
C GLU A 86 3.60 9.08 4.06
N GLU A 87 3.41 9.44 5.33
CA GLU A 87 3.84 8.60 6.46
C GLU A 87 3.03 7.31 6.62
N ALA A 88 1.85 7.22 6.01
CA ALA A 88 0.99 6.03 6.09
C ALA A 88 1.25 5.02 4.96
N VAL A 89 2.08 5.36 3.98
CA VAL A 89 2.29 4.55 2.78
C VAL A 89 3.78 4.35 2.53
N ALA A 90 4.18 3.12 2.22
CA ALA A 90 5.52 2.80 1.76
C ALA A 90 5.44 2.09 0.41
N ILE A 91 6.45 2.28 -0.41
CA ILE A 91 6.65 1.47 -1.62
C ILE A 91 7.81 0.50 -1.37
N MET A 92 7.61 -0.76 -1.69
CA MET A 92 8.63 -1.80 -1.62
C MET A 92 8.97 -2.29 -3.03
N PRO A 93 9.97 -1.66 -3.68
CA PRO A 93 10.36 -2.01 -5.04
C PRO A 93 11.30 -3.22 -5.09
N SER A 94 11.58 -3.71 -6.31
CA SER A 94 12.71 -4.58 -6.59
C SER A 94 14.02 -3.84 -6.32
N GLY A 95 14.96 -4.51 -5.69
CA GLY A 95 16.31 -3.98 -5.43
C GLY A 95 17.24 -4.02 -6.65
N TYR A 96 16.78 -4.51 -7.81
CA TYR A 96 17.58 -4.71 -9.00
C TYR A 96 17.09 -3.84 -10.16
N ARG A 97 18.04 -3.42 -11.02
CA ARG A 97 17.74 -2.69 -12.25
C ARG A 97 16.97 -3.56 -13.23
N ARG A 98 15.94 -2.96 -13.84
CA ARG A 98 15.17 -3.57 -14.94
C ARG A 98 15.88 -3.51 -16.29
N ASP A 99 16.93 -2.68 -16.40
CA ASP A 99 17.64 -2.43 -17.66
C ASP A 99 18.58 -3.55 -18.05
N ILE A 100 18.96 -3.54 -19.32
CA ILE A 100 19.78 -4.38 -20.20
C ILE A 100 20.80 -5.35 -19.54
N ARG A 101 21.11 -5.19 -18.29
CA ARG A 101 21.92 -6.10 -17.46
C ARG A 101 21.13 -6.54 -16.23
N PHE A 102 20.39 -7.61 -16.40
CA PHE A 102 19.70 -8.28 -15.29
C PHE A 102 20.69 -8.54 -14.13
N GLY A 103 20.25 -8.19 -12.92
CA GLY A 103 20.97 -8.54 -11.69
C GLY A 103 21.93 -7.47 -11.16
N LEU A 104 21.98 -6.27 -11.74
CA LEU A 104 22.73 -5.17 -11.13
C LEU A 104 21.89 -4.49 -10.04
N PRO A 105 22.47 -4.30 -8.83
CA PRO A 105 21.81 -3.58 -7.76
C PRO A 105 21.46 -2.15 -8.16
N ASP A 106 20.26 -1.71 -7.76
CA ASP A 106 19.83 -0.31 -7.87
C ASP A 106 19.80 0.30 -6.48
N ALA A 107 20.83 1.06 -6.12
CA ALA A 107 20.99 1.58 -4.77
C ALA A 107 19.78 2.43 -4.30
N PRO A 108 19.20 3.34 -5.09
CA PRO A 108 17.98 4.04 -4.71
C PRO A 108 16.80 3.11 -4.42
N GLN A 109 16.60 2.08 -5.22
CA GLN A 109 15.53 1.10 -5.02
C GLN A 109 15.78 0.23 -3.78
N GLN A 110 17.02 -0.14 -3.53
CA GLN A 110 17.40 -0.88 -2.32
C GLN A 110 17.11 -0.08 -1.05
N ILE A 111 17.39 1.22 -1.04
CA ILE A 111 17.07 2.11 0.10
C ILE A 111 15.56 2.12 0.36
N LEU A 112 14.74 2.30 -0.67
CA LEU A 112 13.28 2.27 -0.53
C LEU A 112 12.77 0.92 -0.03
N ARG A 113 13.37 -0.18 -0.50
CA ARG A 113 13.03 -1.53 -0.06
C ARG A 113 13.35 -1.75 1.41
N VAL A 114 14.54 -1.35 1.87
CA VAL A 114 14.95 -1.45 3.28
C VAL A 114 14.06 -0.57 4.16
N ASP A 115 13.77 0.66 3.75
CA ASP A 115 12.86 1.55 4.46
C ASP A 115 11.46 0.91 4.63
N ALA A 116 10.88 0.39 3.55
CA ALA A 116 9.58 -0.27 3.60
C ALA A 116 9.57 -1.47 4.56
N LEU A 117 10.61 -2.31 4.54
CA LEU A 117 10.73 -3.47 5.42
C LEU A 117 10.94 -3.06 6.88
N SER A 118 11.76 -2.06 7.16
CA SER A 118 11.99 -1.53 8.50
C SER A 118 10.71 -0.93 9.09
N ARG A 119 9.97 -0.17 8.29
CA ARG A 119 8.68 0.40 8.69
C ARG A 119 7.62 -0.69 8.91
N LEU A 120 7.60 -1.73 8.08
CA LEU A 120 6.70 -2.87 8.25
C LEU A 120 6.98 -3.62 9.57
N ALA A 121 8.23 -3.63 10.03
CA ALA A 121 8.62 -4.28 11.27
C ALA A 121 8.17 -3.53 12.55
N GLY A 122 8.01 -2.20 12.52
CA GLY A 122 7.76 -1.45 13.75
C GLY A 122 7.04 -0.10 13.64
N ASP A 123 6.76 0.43 12.44
CA ASP A 123 6.08 1.74 12.33
C ASP A 123 4.56 1.59 12.47
N THR A 124 4.02 2.03 13.58
CA THR A 124 2.56 1.99 13.87
C THR A 124 1.73 2.95 13.02
N ARG A 125 2.35 3.89 12.30
CA ARG A 125 1.66 4.81 11.39
C ARG A 125 1.50 4.24 10.00
N LEU A 126 2.26 3.19 9.66
CA LEU A 126 2.21 2.54 8.37
C LEU A 126 0.87 1.83 8.18
N ARG A 127 0.15 2.19 7.12
CA ARG A 127 -1.13 1.58 6.73
C ARG A 127 -1.03 0.74 5.48
N PHE A 128 -0.20 1.12 4.53
CA PHE A 128 -0.07 0.46 3.24
C PHE A 128 1.38 0.24 2.87
N VAL A 129 1.68 -0.96 2.38
CA VAL A 129 2.93 -1.27 1.67
C VAL A 129 2.56 -1.66 0.25
N VAL A 130 2.92 -0.82 -0.71
CA VAL A 130 2.66 -1.06 -2.13
C VAL A 130 3.86 -1.76 -2.75
N THR A 131 3.60 -2.82 -3.50
CA THR A 131 4.63 -3.63 -4.14
C THR A 131 4.09 -4.27 -5.43
N TYR A 132 4.87 -5.12 -6.08
CA TYR A 132 4.51 -5.83 -7.30
C TYR A 132 5.22 -7.21 -7.36
N PRO A 133 4.80 -8.15 -8.24
CA PRO A 133 5.24 -9.54 -8.17
C PRO A 133 6.75 -9.75 -8.19
N GLU A 134 7.49 -9.03 -9.03
CA GLU A 134 8.95 -9.18 -9.13
C GLU A 134 9.65 -8.78 -7.82
N ALA A 135 9.16 -7.73 -7.16
CA ALA A 135 9.70 -7.29 -5.88
C ALA A 135 9.41 -8.29 -4.75
N LEU A 136 8.28 -8.99 -4.80
CA LEU A 136 7.93 -10.04 -3.83
C LEU A 136 8.74 -11.32 -4.03
N ALA A 137 9.16 -11.62 -5.26
CA ALA A 137 9.97 -12.81 -5.57
C ALA A 137 11.41 -12.71 -5.04
N GLU A 138 11.85 -11.50 -4.66
CA GLU A 138 13.17 -11.29 -4.08
C GLU A 138 13.20 -11.67 -2.60
N GLY A 139 14.33 -12.25 -2.16
CA GLY A 139 14.57 -12.52 -0.75
C GLY A 139 14.54 -11.25 0.10
N VAL A 140 14.05 -11.39 1.32
CA VAL A 140 14.05 -10.33 2.34
C VAL A 140 14.90 -10.78 3.52
N ALA A 141 15.53 -9.82 4.20
CA ALA A 141 16.24 -10.08 5.44
C ALA A 141 15.26 -10.53 6.53
N GLU A 142 15.72 -11.41 7.41
CA GLU A 142 14.93 -11.83 8.57
C GLU A 142 14.60 -10.63 9.47
N ARG A 143 13.46 -10.72 10.15
CA ARG A 143 12.95 -9.65 11.01
C ARG A 143 13.96 -9.16 12.05
N ASP A 144 14.69 -10.10 12.65
CA ASP A 144 15.68 -9.80 13.70
C ASP A 144 16.88 -9.01 13.17
N THR A 145 17.26 -9.24 11.91
CA THR A 145 18.31 -8.48 11.22
C THR A 145 17.86 -7.04 10.91
N LEU A 146 16.57 -6.87 10.54
CA LEU A 146 16.00 -5.55 10.26
C LEU A 146 15.81 -4.70 11.52
N ALA A 147 15.53 -5.34 12.66
CA ALA A 147 15.36 -4.64 13.94
C ALA A 147 16.69 -4.17 14.57
N ALA A 148 17.82 -4.68 14.09
CA ALA A 148 19.17 -4.36 14.59
C ALA A 148 19.89 -3.28 13.74
N SER A 149 19.27 -2.80 12.66
CA SER A 149 19.81 -1.78 11.74
C SER A 149 19.22 -0.41 12.02
#